data_277f2eab98b60eb3f43cbd401cf03679
#
_entry.id   277f2eab98b60eb3f43cbd401cf03679
#
_cell.length_a   1.000
_cell.length_b   1.000
_cell.length_c   1.000
_cell.angle_alpha   90.00
_cell.angle_beta   90.00
_cell.angle_gamma   90.00
#
_symmetry.space_group_name_H-M   'P 1'
#
loop_
_entity.id
_entity.type
_entity.pdbx_description
1 polymer ?
#
loop_
_entity_poly.entity_id
_entity_poly.type
_entity_poly.pdbx_seq_one_letter_code
_entity_poly.pdbx_strand_id
1 'polypeptide(L)'
;MAGRRAKHVKALREPNSITLDDVIAARNRMAGAVPRTPLIRLEGIGPGELYLKLESLQPIRSFKLRGADNAMAMLSPEDLVAGVYTASAGNMAQGVAWAARRRGARCTVVVPDSAPQTKLEGIRRLGGDIVSLPYDKWWDILTSHRYPPLEPAHFIHPVSDIAVMAGNGTIGLEILEDLPDVDTVLVPFGGGGLSCGIAAAMRGTKPKVRVYGCEVETAAPLAAAIAAGRPIECPRMPTVVDGIGARTRLAEMWAPAQRLLAGSLVVSLAEVSAAIRMLVERAAVVGEGAAGASVAAGMKGLGGGRRVVCVVSGGNIDPEVLSTILTGGVP
;
A
#
# COMPACT_ATOMS: atom_id res chain seq x y z
N MET A 1 -3.01 44.78 18.58
CA MET A 1 -3.68 43.55 19.06
C MET A 1 -4.12 42.75 17.86
N ALA A 2 -3.30 41.77 17.41
CA ALA A 2 -3.64 40.92 16.30
C ALA A 2 -4.06 39.57 16.86
N GLY A 3 -5.38 39.31 16.81
CA GLY A 3 -5.96 38.05 17.20
C GLY A 3 -5.47 36.92 16.31
N ARG A 4 -4.64 36.03 16.83
CA ARG A 4 -4.32 34.75 16.21
C ARG A 4 -5.62 33.92 16.13
N ARG A 5 -6.25 33.88 14.96
CA ARG A 5 -7.27 32.89 14.67
C ARG A 5 -6.60 31.50 14.76
N ALA A 6 -6.97 30.73 15.76
CA ALA A 6 -6.64 29.31 15.82
C ALA A 6 -7.16 28.66 14.52
N LYS A 7 -6.25 28.25 13.63
CA LYS A 7 -6.63 27.46 12.46
C LYS A 7 -7.25 26.16 12.98
N HIS A 8 -8.52 25.93 12.64
CA HIS A 8 -9.17 24.65 12.90
C HIS A 8 -8.38 23.59 12.11
N VAL A 9 -7.58 22.82 12.81
CA VAL A 9 -7.09 21.54 12.29
C VAL A 9 -8.34 20.69 12.08
N LYS A 10 -8.71 20.49 10.82
CA LYS A 10 -9.84 19.60 10.48
C LYS A 10 -9.49 18.24 11.06
N ALA A 11 -10.25 17.78 12.05
CA ALA A 11 -10.01 16.48 12.67
C ALA A 11 -9.92 15.42 11.56
N LEU A 12 -8.84 14.65 11.56
CA LEU A 12 -8.68 13.56 10.60
C LEU A 12 -9.84 12.58 10.77
N ARG A 13 -10.48 12.22 9.68
CA ARG A 13 -11.55 11.21 9.69
C ARG A 13 -10.96 9.85 10.07
N GLU A 14 -11.66 9.12 10.94
CA GLU A 14 -11.26 7.77 11.33
C GLU A 14 -11.22 6.82 10.13
N PRO A 15 -10.17 5.99 9.97
CA PRO A 15 -10.02 5.06 8.83
C PRO A 15 -11.23 4.15 8.62
N ASN A 16 -11.95 3.81 9.71
CA ASN A 16 -13.16 2.99 9.64
C ASN A 16 -14.34 3.67 8.93
N SER A 17 -14.28 4.97 8.71
CA SER A 17 -15.34 5.73 8.01
C SER A 17 -15.17 5.76 6.49
N ILE A 18 -14.18 5.05 5.91
CA ILE A 18 -13.99 4.99 4.46
C ILE A 18 -15.20 4.39 3.75
N THR A 19 -15.61 5.02 2.64
CA THR A 19 -16.77 4.67 1.84
C THR A 19 -16.44 4.54 0.36
N LEU A 20 -17.38 4.00 -0.42
CA LEU A 20 -17.31 4.01 -1.89
C LEU A 20 -17.26 5.43 -2.46
N ASP A 21 -18.02 6.37 -1.88
CA ASP A 21 -18.05 7.77 -2.35
C ASP A 21 -16.68 8.45 -2.21
N ASP A 22 -15.93 8.14 -1.14
CA ASP A 22 -14.55 8.60 -0.99
C ASP A 22 -13.67 8.12 -2.14
N VAL A 23 -13.83 6.84 -2.52
CA VAL A 23 -13.06 6.22 -3.62
C VAL A 23 -13.44 6.79 -4.99
N ILE A 24 -14.74 7.01 -5.25
CA ILE A 24 -15.22 7.65 -6.48
C ILE A 24 -14.69 9.09 -6.58
N ALA A 25 -14.76 9.84 -5.49
CA ALA A 25 -14.22 11.20 -5.43
C ALA A 25 -12.70 11.22 -5.66
N ALA A 26 -11.96 10.24 -5.12
CA ALA A 26 -10.53 10.09 -5.38
C ALA A 26 -10.23 9.81 -6.84
N ARG A 27 -10.97 8.92 -7.49
CA ARG A 27 -10.85 8.64 -8.93
C ARG A 27 -11.00 9.91 -9.77
N ASN A 28 -12.02 10.71 -9.47
CA ASN A 28 -12.29 11.95 -10.20
C ASN A 28 -11.15 12.98 -10.02
N ARG A 29 -10.59 13.10 -8.81
CA ARG A 29 -9.45 14.01 -8.54
C ARG A 29 -8.16 13.58 -9.25
N MET A 30 -7.93 12.28 -9.39
CA MET A 30 -6.72 11.72 -9.99
C MET A 30 -6.82 11.55 -11.51
N ALA A 31 -7.97 11.86 -12.12
CA ALA A 31 -8.18 11.70 -13.55
C ALA A 31 -7.11 12.45 -14.37
N GLY A 32 -6.46 11.75 -15.30
CA GLY A 32 -5.37 12.27 -16.13
C GLY A 32 -4.01 12.43 -15.40
N ALA A 33 -3.96 12.23 -14.08
CA ALA A 33 -2.73 12.35 -13.30
C ALA A 33 -2.08 11.00 -13.00
N VAL A 34 -2.89 10.01 -12.65
CA VAL A 34 -2.46 8.65 -12.28
C VAL A 34 -2.90 7.67 -13.38
N PRO A 35 -1.97 6.94 -14.00
CA PRO A 35 -2.31 5.98 -15.04
C PRO A 35 -3.18 4.84 -14.51
N ARG A 36 -4.17 4.43 -15.33
CA ARG A 36 -4.85 3.16 -15.15
C ARG A 36 -3.87 2.02 -15.47
N THR A 37 -3.83 1.00 -14.64
CA THR A 37 -2.95 -0.15 -14.85
C THR A 37 -3.72 -1.32 -15.50
N PRO A 38 -3.04 -2.19 -16.27
CA PRO A 38 -3.68 -3.34 -16.88
C PRO A 38 -4.15 -4.37 -15.86
N LEU A 39 -5.24 -5.07 -16.20
CA LEU A 39 -5.62 -6.34 -15.63
C LEU A 39 -5.36 -7.43 -16.68
N ILE A 40 -4.47 -8.36 -16.42
CA ILE A 40 -4.11 -9.43 -17.35
C ILE A 40 -4.50 -10.80 -16.79
N ARG A 41 -4.98 -11.71 -17.65
CA ARG A 41 -5.24 -13.10 -17.28
C ARG A 41 -3.96 -13.90 -17.34
N LEU A 42 -3.78 -14.77 -16.36
CA LEU A 42 -2.67 -15.72 -16.29
C LEU A 42 -3.20 -17.13 -16.55
N GLU A 43 -2.86 -17.71 -17.68
CA GLU A 43 -3.40 -19.01 -18.10
C GLU A 43 -2.62 -20.19 -17.53
N GLY A 44 -3.35 -21.24 -17.10
CA GLY A 44 -2.76 -22.48 -16.63
C GLY A 44 -2.05 -22.39 -15.29
N ILE A 45 -2.38 -21.37 -14.48
CA ILE A 45 -1.83 -21.17 -13.15
C ILE A 45 -2.96 -21.13 -12.13
N GLY A 46 -2.82 -21.94 -11.07
CA GLY A 46 -3.82 -22.05 -10.00
C GLY A 46 -5.06 -22.87 -10.39
N PRO A 47 -5.97 -23.06 -9.45
CA PRO A 47 -7.15 -23.93 -9.65
C PRO A 47 -8.32 -23.23 -10.36
N GLY A 48 -8.27 -21.92 -10.58
CA GLY A 48 -9.31 -21.10 -11.21
C GLY A 48 -8.77 -20.17 -12.28
N GLU A 49 -9.55 -19.18 -12.67
CA GLU A 49 -9.12 -18.09 -13.54
C GLU A 49 -8.37 -17.05 -12.72
N LEU A 50 -7.05 -16.97 -12.90
CA LEU A 50 -6.18 -16.05 -12.17
C LEU A 50 -5.90 -14.80 -13.02
N TYR A 51 -6.04 -13.63 -12.40
CA TYR A 51 -5.79 -12.33 -13.01
C TYR A 51 -4.79 -11.54 -12.19
N LEU A 52 -3.97 -10.72 -12.84
CA LEU A 52 -2.99 -9.85 -12.21
C LEU A 52 -3.34 -8.39 -12.46
N LYS A 53 -3.54 -7.61 -11.40
CA LYS A 53 -3.68 -6.14 -11.46
C LYS A 53 -2.30 -5.52 -11.27
N LEU A 54 -1.74 -4.92 -12.32
CA LEU A 54 -0.31 -4.61 -12.43
C LEU A 54 0.04 -3.21 -11.91
N GLU A 55 -0.03 -2.98 -10.61
CA GLU A 55 0.38 -1.71 -9.99
C GLU A 55 1.91 -1.49 -10.01
N SER A 56 2.69 -2.51 -10.30
CA SER A 56 4.14 -2.39 -10.58
C SER A 56 4.45 -1.56 -11.83
N LEU A 57 3.47 -1.32 -12.70
CA LEU A 57 3.59 -0.48 -13.90
C LEU A 57 3.29 1.01 -13.65
N GLN A 58 2.98 1.41 -12.43
CA GLN A 58 2.87 2.83 -12.08
C GLN A 58 4.23 3.55 -12.24
N PRO A 59 4.27 4.88 -12.49
CA PRO A 59 5.50 5.66 -12.66
C PRO A 59 6.56 5.47 -11.58
N ILE A 60 6.15 5.24 -10.33
CA ILE A 60 7.06 4.92 -9.22
C ILE A 60 7.16 3.40 -8.97
N ARG A 61 6.67 2.59 -9.90
CA ARG A 61 6.60 1.12 -9.80
C ARG A 61 5.86 0.62 -8.56
N SER A 62 4.82 1.35 -8.09
CA SER A 62 4.01 0.95 -6.94
C SER A 62 2.67 1.67 -6.90
N PHE A 63 1.64 0.98 -6.38
CA PHE A 63 0.31 1.51 -6.11
C PHE A 63 0.29 2.77 -5.23
N LYS A 64 1.34 2.99 -4.45
CA LYS A 64 1.44 4.11 -3.50
C LYS A 64 1.27 5.47 -4.15
N LEU A 65 1.53 5.56 -5.45
CA LEU A 65 1.26 6.76 -6.24
C LEU A 65 -0.19 7.22 -6.10
N ARG A 66 -1.15 6.29 -6.13
CA ARG A 66 -2.59 6.59 -6.09
C ARG A 66 -2.98 7.30 -4.80
N GLY A 67 -2.63 6.71 -3.67
CA GLY A 67 -2.91 7.30 -2.36
C GLY A 67 -2.21 8.64 -2.15
N ALA A 68 -0.92 8.72 -2.51
CA ALA A 68 -0.14 9.93 -2.38
C ALA A 68 -0.70 11.07 -3.25
N ASP A 69 -1.01 10.80 -4.53
CA ASP A 69 -1.54 11.82 -5.43
C ASP A 69 -2.91 12.32 -5.00
N ASN A 70 -3.82 11.41 -4.57
CA ASN A 70 -5.13 11.81 -4.06
C ASN A 70 -5.03 12.66 -2.78
N ALA A 71 -4.18 12.28 -1.82
CA ALA A 71 -3.98 13.07 -0.60
C ALA A 71 -3.45 14.47 -0.92
N MET A 72 -2.46 14.56 -1.80
CA MET A 72 -1.92 15.85 -2.27
C MET A 72 -2.95 16.70 -3.01
N ALA A 73 -3.85 16.10 -3.79
CA ALA A 73 -4.90 16.80 -4.52
C ALA A 73 -5.98 17.42 -3.60
N MET A 74 -6.04 17.03 -2.35
CA MET A 74 -6.96 17.56 -1.34
C MET A 74 -6.38 18.71 -0.52
N LEU A 75 -5.09 19.01 -0.67
CA LEU A 75 -4.43 20.09 0.05
C LEU A 75 -4.78 21.46 -0.53
N SER A 76 -4.90 22.45 0.35
CA SER A 76 -5.07 23.83 -0.06
C SER A 76 -3.78 24.41 -0.68
N PRO A 77 -3.85 25.52 -1.44
CA PRO A 77 -2.64 26.21 -1.91
C PRO A 77 -1.69 26.58 -0.77
N GLU A 78 -2.20 26.99 0.38
CA GLU A 78 -1.43 27.34 1.57
C GLU A 78 -0.69 26.11 2.14
N ASP A 79 -1.35 24.95 2.19
CA ASP A 79 -0.72 23.69 2.63
C ASP A 79 0.39 23.27 1.67
N LEU A 80 0.19 23.42 0.35
CA LEU A 80 1.20 23.12 -0.65
C LEU A 80 2.43 24.05 -0.53
N VAL A 81 2.22 25.34 -0.24
CA VAL A 81 3.30 26.30 0.03
C VAL A 81 4.06 25.96 1.30
N ALA A 82 3.36 25.54 2.35
CA ALA A 82 3.99 25.07 3.60
C ALA A 82 4.84 23.81 3.38
N GLY A 83 4.51 23.03 2.36
CA GLY A 83 5.15 21.76 2.04
C GLY A 83 4.48 20.56 2.71
N VAL A 84 4.97 19.39 2.37
CA VAL A 84 4.43 18.11 2.89
C VAL A 84 5.54 17.25 3.46
N TYR A 85 5.17 16.34 4.36
CA TYR A 85 6.08 15.30 4.80
C TYR A 85 5.37 13.95 5.00
N THR A 86 6.15 12.88 4.97
CA THR A 86 5.69 11.52 5.27
C THR A 86 6.76 10.76 6.06
N ALA A 87 6.37 9.73 6.79
CA ALA A 87 7.27 8.84 7.50
C ALA A 87 7.30 7.47 6.81
N SER A 88 8.28 7.28 5.91
CA SER A 88 8.44 6.04 5.14
C SER A 88 9.79 6.04 4.43
N ALA A 89 10.49 4.90 4.39
CA ALA A 89 11.69 4.73 3.56
C ALA A 89 11.42 4.00 2.22
N GLY A 90 10.17 3.56 1.98
CA GLY A 90 9.81 2.72 0.83
C GLY A 90 8.95 3.43 -0.20
N ASN A 91 8.02 2.66 -0.77
CA ASN A 91 7.15 3.09 -1.88
C ASN A 91 6.30 4.35 -1.58
N MET A 92 5.87 4.54 -0.32
CA MET A 92 5.10 5.76 0.02
C MET A 92 5.95 7.01 -0.03
N ALA A 93 7.20 6.94 0.41
CA ALA A 93 8.15 8.03 0.30
C ALA A 93 8.28 8.51 -1.15
N GLN A 94 8.48 7.56 -2.06
CA GLN A 94 8.56 7.85 -3.50
C GLN A 94 7.24 8.42 -4.05
N GLY A 95 6.09 7.89 -3.59
CA GLY A 95 4.77 8.38 -3.99
C GLY A 95 4.53 9.83 -3.60
N VAL A 96 4.84 10.19 -2.34
CA VAL A 96 4.66 11.56 -1.85
C VAL A 96 5.64 12.52 -2.54
N ALA A 97 6.92 12.14 -2.68
CA ALA A 97 7.92 12.95 -3.37
C ALA A 97 7.52 13.21 -4.84
N TRP A 98 7.06 12.17 -5.56
CA TRP A 98 6.58 12.32 -6.93
C TRP A 98 5.36 13.25 -7.03
N ALA A 99 4.37 13.07 -6.15
CA ALA A 99 3.15 13.87 -6.16
C ALA A 99 3.41 15.33 -5.77
N ALA A 100 4.33 15.56 -4.82
CA ALA A 100 4.78 16.88 -4.41
C ALA A 100 5.51 17.61 -5.55
N ARG A 101 6.47 16.95 -6.21
CA ARG A 101 7.19 17.48 -7.37
C ARG A 101 6.25 17.95 -8.47
N ARG A 102 5.21 17.18 -8.78
CA ARG A 102 4.21 17.56 -9.80
C ARG A 102 3.43 18.82 -9.45
N ARG A 103 3.30 19.13 -8.16
CA ARG A 103 2.56 20.30 -7.65
C ARG A 103 3.45 21.45 -7.23
N GLY A 104 4.78 21.33 -7.43
CA GLY A 104 5.75 22.35 -7.01
C GLY A 104 5.85 22.52 -5.49
N ALA A 105 5.41 21.53 -4.71
CA ALA A 105 5.49 21.56 -3.26
C ALA A 105 6.80 20.94 -2.75
N ARG A 106 7.34 21.47 -1.65
CA ARG A 106 8.47 20.84 -0.96
C ARG A 106 8.02 19.54 -0.30
N CYS A 107 8.86 18.52 -0.34
CA CYS A 107 8.61 17.23 0.27
C CYS A 107 9.76 16.83 1.18
N THR A 108 9.48 16.59 2.45
CA THR A 108 10.44 16.00 3.39
C THR A 108 9.99 14.58 3.74
N VAL A 109 10.91 13.64 3.65
CA VAL A 109 10.68 12.24 3.99
C VAL A 109 11.46 11.89 5.25
N VAL A 110 10.74 11.52 6.31
CA VAL A 110 11.36 11.05 7.55
C VAL A 110 11.55 9.53 7.44
N VAL A 111 12.78 9.09 7.60
CA VAL A 111 13.18 7.69 7.44
C VAL A 111 13.84 7.15 8.71
N PRO A 112 13.77 5.84 9.00
CA PRO A 112 14.60 5.25 10.03
C PRO A 112 16.08 5.28 9.59
N ASP A 113 16.99 5.42 10.55
CA ASP A 113 18.45 5.47 10.33
C ASP A 113 19.03 4.21 9.69
N SER A 114 18.31 3.10 9.83
CA SER A 114 18.60 1.82 9.18
C SER A 114 18.14 1.70 7.72
N ALA A 115 17.59 2.78 7.12
CA ALA A 115 17.06 2.72 5.76
C ALA A 115 18.17 2.51 4.71
N PRO A 116 18.03 1.54 3.77
CA PRO A 116 19.02 1.27 2.74
C PRO A 116 19.27 2.46 1.82
N GLN A 117 20.54 2.68 1.43
CA GLN A 117 20.94 3.82 0.58
C GLN A 117 20.23 3.81 -0.78
N THR A 118 20.01 2.64 -1.38
CA THR A 118 19.28 2.49 -2.64
C THR A 118 17.86 3.08 -2.58
N LYS A 119 17.17 2.93 -1.44
CA LYS A 119 15.86 3.54 -1.21
C LYS A 119 15.94 5.05 -1.01
N LEU A 120 16.96 5.53 -0.29
CA LEU A 120 17.18 6.96 -0.10
C LEU A 120 17.48 7.68 -1.41
N GLU A 121 18.26 7.07 -2.29
CA GLU A 121 18.55 7.61 -3.64
C GLU A 121 17.28 7.71 -4.49
N GLY A 122 16.38 6.72 -4.39
CA GLY A 122 15.08 6.78 -5.05
C GLY A 122 14.23 7.98 -4.62
N ILE A 123 14.27 8.34 -3.34
CA ILE A 123 13.57 9.52 -2.79
C ILE A 123 14.22 10.81 -3.31
N ARG A 124 15.56 10.94 -3.23
CA ARG A 124 16.30 12.13 -3.70
C ARG A 124 16.08 12.39 -5.19
N ARG A 125 16.08 11.34 -6.02
CA ARG A 125 15.80 11.42 -7.46
C ARG A 125 14.45 12.04 -7.78
N LEU A 126 13.48 11.88 -6.88
CA LEU A 126 12.13 12.43 -6.99
C LEU A 126 12.01 13.83 -6.35
N GLY A 127 13.11 14.38 -5.80
CA GLY A 127 13.14 15.70 -5.21
C GLY A 127 12.71 15.76 -3.74
N GLY A 128 12.72 14.62 -3.03
CA GLY A 128 12.42 14.56 -1.59
C GLY A 128 13.67 14.83 -0.75
N ASP A 129 13.55 15.74 0.22
CA ASP A 129 14.52 15.92 1.30
C ASP A 129 14.40 14.80 2.33
N ILE A 130 15.52 14.40 2.95
CA ILE A 130 15.52 13.28 3.88
C ILE A 130 15.91 13.74 5.28
N VAL A 131 15.11 13.34 6.26
CA VAL A 131 15.41 13.44 7.69
C VAL A 131 15.51 12.02 8.26
N SER A 132 16.69 11.67 8.78
CA SER A 132 16.94 10.35 9.36
C SER A 132 16.76 10.39 10.88
N LEU A 133 16.04 9.43 11.45
CA LEU A 133 15.77 9.31 12.88
C LEU A 133 15.98 7.87 13.36
N PRO A 134 16.31 7.66 14.65
CA PRO A 134 16.23 6.35 15.28
C PRO A 134 14.85 5.72 15.05
N TYR A 135 14.81 4.38 14.88
CA TYR A 135 13.60 3.64 14.53
C TYR A 135 12.40 3.98 15.42
N ASP A 136 12.59 4.03 16.75
CA ASP A 136 11.48 4.30 17.69
C ASP A 136 10.91 5.72 17.49
N LYS A 137 11.77 6.72 17.26
CA LYS A 137 11.34 8.10 16.98
C LYS A 137 10.61 8.22 15.65
N TRP A 138 11.05 7.47 14.65
CA TRP A 138 10.36 7.36 13.37
C TRP A 138 8.98 6.68 13.54
N TRP A 139 8.90 5.61 14.35
CA TRP A 139 7.63 4.93 14.64
C TRP A 139 6.64 5.81 15.41
N ASP A 140 7.12 6.64 16.34
CA ASP A 140 6.29 7.61 17.06
C ASP A 140 5.56 8.57 16.13
N ILE A 141 6.15 8.93 14.97
CA ILE A 141 5.48 9.79 13.97
C ILE A 141 4.27 9.08 13.35
N LEU A 142 4.40 7.79 13.08
CA LEU A 142 3.30 6.99 12.52
C LEU A 142 2.13 6.83 13.51
N THR A 143 2.42 6.71 14.78
CA THR A 143 1.40 6.51 15.83
C THR A 143 0.78 7.82 16.32
N SER A 144 1.56 8.90 16.34
CA SER A 144 1.09 10.23 16.76
C SER A 144 0.54 11.08 15.62
N HIS A 145 0.79 10.70 14.37
CA HIS A 145 0.47 11.46 13.15
C HIS A 145 1.12 12.86 13.12
N ARG A 146 2.24 13.04 13.81
CA ARG A 146 2.84 14.35 14.01
C ARG A 146 4.36 14.31 14.14
N TYR A 147 5.02 15.31 13.55
CA TYR A 147 6.45 15.58 13.79
C TYR A 147 6.67 17.10 13.86
N PRO A 148 6.66 17.68 15.09
CA PRO A 148 6.70 19.13 15.32
C PRO A 148 7.83 19.89 14.60
N PRO A 149 9.06 19.32 14.43
CA PRO A 149 10.12 20.03 13.72
C PRO A 149 9.83 20.34 12.25
N LEU A 150 8.85 19.68 11.64
CA LEU A 150 8.45 19.93 10.24
C LEU A 150 7.17 20.78 10.12
N GLU A 151 6.54 21.18 11.23
CA GLU A 151 5.40 22.09 11.17
C GLU A 151 5.78 23.46 10.62
N PRO A 152 4.96 24.09 9.77
CA PRO A 152 3.57 23.77 9.47
C PRO A 152 3.36 22.85 8.25
N ALA A 153 4.37 22.10 7.77
CA ALA A 153 4.19 21.18 6.65
C ALA A 153 3.12 20.11 6.95
N HIS A 154 2.37 19.71 5.92
CA HIS A 154 1.26 18.77 6.07
C HIS A 154 1.77 17.32 6.10
N PHE A 155 1.37 16.55 7.12
CA PHE A 155 1.69 15.13 7.22
C PHE A 155 0.78 14.28 6.35
N ILE A 156 1.35 13.49 5.45
CA ILE A 156 0.64 12.49 4.68
C ILE A 156 0.96 11.11 5.28
N HIS A 157 -0.03 10.55 5.98
CA HIS A 157 0.15 9.26 6.65
C HIS A 157 0.17 8.12 5.63
N PRO A 158 1.18 7.20 5.66
CA PRO A 158 1.39 6.19 4.61
C PRO A 158 0.32 5.09 4.55
N VAL A 159 -0.58 5.00 5.55
CA VAL A 159 -1.50 3.88 5.74
C VAL A 159 -2.92 4.33 6.10
N SER A 160 -3.12 5.04 7.22
CA SER A 160 -4.43 5.26 7.85
C SER A 160 -5.13 6.56 7.43
N ASP A 161 -4.51 7.37 6.59
CA ASP A 161 -5.15 8.53 5.98
C ASP A 161 -6.25 8.07 5.00
N ILE A 162 -7.49 8.52 5.22
CA ILE A 162 -8.63 8.20 4.34
C ILE A 162 -8.37 8.66 2.91
N ALA A 163 -7.72 9.80 2.70
CA ALA A 163 -7.38 10.26 1.37
C ALA A 163 -6.43 9.27 0.67
N VAL A 164 -5.44 8.74 1.41
CA VAL A 164 -4.53 7.70 0.90
C VAL A 164 -5.28 6.39 0.64
N MET A 165 -6.12 5.96 1.58
CA MET A 165 -6.93 4.73 1.42
C MET A 165 -7.88 4.83 0.23
N ALA A 166 -8.54 5.97 0.04
CA ALA A 166 -9.48 6.21 -1.07
C ALA A 166 -8.77 6.21 -2.43
N GLY A 167 -7.60 6.86 -2.53
CA GLY A 167 -6.77 6.81 -3.72
C GLY A 167 -6.37 5.38 -4.08
N ASN A 168 -5.93 4.59 -3.11
CA ASN A 168 -5.61 3.17 -3.29
C ASN A 168 -6.86 2.34 -3.69
N GLY A 169 -8.01 2.70 -3.16
CA GLY A 169 -9.29 2.04 -3.44
C GLY A 169 -9.73 2.10 -4.91
N THR A 170 -9.23 3.07 -5.67
CA THR A 170 -9.53 3.19 -7.11
C THR A 170 -9.11 1.97 -7.92
N ILE A 171 -8.14 1.19 -7.42
CA ILE A 171 -7.78 -0.12 -7.99
C ILE A 171 -9.00 -1.04 -8.02
N GLY A 172 -9.81 -1.02 -6.96
CA GLY A 172 -11.03 -1.82 -6.88
C GLY A 172 -12.06 -1.44 -7.95
N LEU A 173 -12.21 -0.15 -8.24
CA LEU A 173 -13.11 0.30 -9.32
C LEU A 173 -12.62 -0.17 -10.69
N GLU A 174 -11.31 -0.05 -10.95
CA GLU A 174 -10.71 -0.52 -12.21
C GLU A 174 -10.86 -2.05 -12.38
N ILE A 175 -10.68 -2.82 -11.30
CA ILE A 175 -10.90 -4.28 -11.33
C ILE A 175 -12.35 -4.60 -11.70
N LEU A 176 -13.34 -3.92 -11.11
CA LEU A 176 -14.76 -4.16 -11.39
C LEU A 176 -15.15 -3.77 -12.81
N GLU A 177 -14.51 -2.78 -13.39
CA GLU A 177 -14.71 -2.37 -14.78
C GLU A 177 -14.12 -3.39 -15.78
N ASP A 178 -12.90 -3.90 -15.49
CA ASP A 178 -12.20 -4.84 -16.37
C ASP A 178 -12.71 -6.27 -16.21
N LEU A 179 -13.17 -6.66 -15.02
CA LEU A 179 -13.66 -8.00 -14.67
C LEU A 179 -14.94 -7.89 -13.82
N PRO A 180 -16.09 -7.58 -14.43
CA PRO A 180 -17.33 -7.34 -13.70
C PRO A 180 -17.81 -8.52 -12.86
N ASP A 181 -17.39 -9.73 -13.13
CA ASP A 181 -17.75 -10.97 -12.42
C ASP A 181 -16.63 -11.56 -11.58
N VAL A 182 -15.66 -10.71 -11.17
CA VAL A 182 -14.68 -11.06 -10.13
C VAL A 182 -15.39 -11.50 -8.85
N ASP A 183 -14.89 -12.53 -8.19
CA ASP A 183 -15.45 -13.04 -6.93
C ASP A 183 -14.47 -12.94 -5.75
N THR A 184 -13.16 -12.91 -6.03
CA THR A 184 -12.13 -12.83 -5.00
C THR A 184 -10.98 -11.90 -5.41
N VAL A 185 -10.56 -11.02 -4.49
CA VAL A 185 -9.40 -10.13 -4.68
C VAL A 185 -8.40 -10.38 -3.57
N LEU A 186 -7.17 -10.70 -3.95
CA LEU A 186 -6.04 -10.97 -3.08
C LEU A 186 -5.10 -9.77 -3.05
N VAL A 187 -4.93 -9.18 -1.87
CA VAL A 187 -4.25 -7.90 -1.72
C VAL A 187 -3.14 -8.02 -0.67
N PRO A 188 -1.89 -7.63 -0.96
CA PRO A 188 -0.85 -7.63 0.05
C PRO A 188 -1.24 -6.77 1.26
N PHE A 189 -1.02 -7.31 2.48
CA PHE A 189 -1.40 -6.64 3.71
C PHE A 189 -0.18 -6.29 4.56
N GLY A 190 0.13 -5.00 4.62
CA GLY A 190 1.07 -4.44 5.60
C GLY A 190 0.29 -3.69 6.68
N GLY A 191 0.06 -2.41 6.50
CA GLY A 191 -0.77 -1.59 7.40
C GLY A 191 -2.27 -1.60 7.10
N GLY A 192 -2.71 -2.16 5.98
CA GLY A 192 -4.12 -2.30 5.61
C GLY A 192 -4.70 -1.20 4.72
N GLY A 193 -3.99 -0.09 4.48
CA GLY A 193 -4.53 1.03 3.69
C GLY A 193 -4.88 0.68 2.23
N LEU A 194 -4.15 -0.25 1.60
CA LEU A 194 -4.46 -0.75 0.26
C LEU A 194 -5.69 -1.67 0.29
N SER A 195 -5.63 -2.71 1.11
CA SER A 195 -6.67 -3.74 1.16
C SER A 195 -8.02 -3.20 1.64
N CYS A 196 -8.03 -2.32 2.64
CA CYS A 196 -9.26 -1.66 3.11
C CYS A 196 -9.80 -0.66 2.08
N GLY A 197 -8.95 0.06 1.36
CA GLY A 197 -9.37 0.94 0.28
C GLY A 197 -10.06 0.17 -0.85
N ILE A 198 -9.43 -0.91 -1.35
CA ILE A 198 -10.03 -1.78 -2.37
C ILE A 198 -11.33 -2.41 -1.86
N ALA A 199 -11.33 -2.91 -0.62
CA ALA A 199 -12.50 -3.53 -0.04
C ALA A 199 -13.68 -2.56 0.15
N ALA A 200 -13.42 -1.28 0.43
CA ALA A 200 -14.46 -0.25 0.49
C ALA A 200 -15.14 -0.05 -0.87
N ALA A 201 -14.36 -0.01 -1.96
CA ALA A 201 -14.89 0.05 -3.32
C ALA A 201 -15.73 -1.20 -3.65
N MET A 202 -15.22 -2.40 -3.33
CA MET A 202 -15.93 -3.67 -3.59
C MET A 202 -17.23 -3.75 -2.81
N ARG A 203 -17.20 -3.46 -1.51
CA ARG A 203 -18.39 -3.51 -0.63
C ARG A 203 -19.50 -2.58 -1.10
N GLY A 204 -19.14 -1.37 -1.53
CA GLY A 204 -20.12 -0.39 -1.99
C GLY A 204 -20.73 -0.72 -3.36
N THR A 205 -20.00 -1.50 -4.20
CA THR A 205 -20.43 -1.79 -5.58
C THR A 205 -20.92 -3.24 -5.74
N LYS A 206 -20.15 -4.20 -5.23
CA LYS A 206 -20.41 -5.65 -5.32
C LYS A 206 -20.11 -6.33 -3.98
N PRO A 207 -21.01 -6.26 -3.00
CA PRO A 207 -20.77 -6.71 -1.62
C PRO A 207 -20.48 -8.21 -1.47
N LYS A 208 -20.70 -9.02 -2.51
CA LYS A 208 -20.38 -10.46 -2.51
C LYS A 208 -18.93 -10.75 -2.86
N VAL A 209 -18.18 -9.79 -3.40
CA VAL A 209 -16.75 -9.96 -3.69
C VAL A 209 -15.98 -10.04 -2.38
N ARG A 210 -15.15 -11.07 -2.26
CA ARG A 210 -14.31 -11.28 -1.08
C ARG A 210 -12.95 -10.65 -1.29
N VAL A 211 -12.52 -9.82 -0.36
CA VAL A 211 -11.19 -9.20 -0.35
C VAL A 211 -10.39 -9.77 0.81
N TYR A 212 -9.27 -10.42 0.52
CA TYR A 212 -8.37 -10.98 1.53
C TYR A 212 -7.08 -10.18 1.63
N GLY A 213 -6.59 -10.01 2.86
CA GLY A 213 -5.24 -9.55 3.11
C GLY A 213 -4.26 -10.73 2.96
N CYS A 214 -3.17 -10.55 2.19
CA CYS A 214 -2.13 -11.56 2.03
C CYS A 214 -0.89 -11.14 2.83
N GLU A 215 -0.44 -12.01 3.71
CA GLU A 215 0.69 -11.82 4.62
C GLU A 215 1.74 -12.90 4.43
N VAL A 216 2.90 -12.73 5.03
CA VAL A 216 3.99 -13.72 4.99
C VAL A 216 4.21 -14.32 6.38
N GLU A 217 4.68 -15.57 6.41
CA GLU A 217 4.94 -16.32 7.65
C GLU A 217 5.89 -15.62 8.62
N THR A 218 6.77 -14.76 8.11
CA THR A 218 7.74 -13.98 8.91
C THR A 218 7.12 -12.78 9.64
N ALA A 219 5.90 -12.34 9.22
CA ALA A 219 5.14 -11.30 9.90
C ALA A 219 3.66 -11.33 9.42
N ALA A 220 2.76 -11.90 10.20
CA ALA A 220 1.33 -12.03 9.89
C ALA A 220 0.44 -11.40 10.99
N PRO A 221 0.53 -10.07 11.23
CA PRO A 221 -0.20 -9.39 12.31
C PRO A 221 -1.71 -9.38 12.10
N LEU A 222 -2.22 -9.43 10.87
CA LEU A 222 -3.67 -9.50 10.61
C LEU A 222 -4.21 -10.88 10.98
N ALA A 223 -3.54 -11.96 10.55
CA ALA A 223 -3.93 -13.31 10.89
C ALA A 223 -3.92 -13.52 12.41
N ALA A 224 -2.87 -13.08 13.09
CA ALA A 224 -2.75 -13.16 14.53
C ALA A 224 -3.85 -12.37 15.26
N ALA A 225 -4.18 -11.18 14.79
CA ALA A 225 -5.24 -10.36 15.38
C ALA A 225 -6.64 -10.93 15.13
N ILE A 226 -6.91 -11.53 13.96
CA ILE A 226 -8.17 -12.22 13.69
C ILE A 226 -8.32 -13.39 14.65
N ALA A 227 -7.29 -14.21 14.83
CA ALA A 227 -7.30 -15.33 15.77
C ALA A 227 -7.52 -14.90 17.22
N ALA A 228 -6.95 -13.76 17.63
CA ALA A 228 -7.10 -13.22 18.98
C ALA A 228 -8.37 -12.38 19.20
N GLY A 229 -9.10 -12.02 18.15
CA GLY A 229 -10.26 -11.12 18.21
C GLY A 229 -9.91 -9.65 18.56
N ARG A 230 -8.63 -9.30 18.60
CA ARG A 230 -8.11 -7.97 18.96
C ARG A 230 -6.73 -7.73 18.35
N PRO A 231 -6.28 -6.47 18.24
CA PRO A 231 -4.90 -6.16 17.87
C PRO A 231 -3.92 -6.79 18.86
N ILE A 232 -2.91 -7.46 18.33
CA ILE A 232 -1.78 -7.99 19.12
C ILE A 232 -0.47 -7.70 18.40
N GLU A 233 0.60 -7.62 19.14
CA GLU A 233 1.95 -7.68 18.57
C GLU A 233 2.28 -9.11 18.15
N CYS A 234 2.95 -9.25 17.02
CA CYS A 234 3.46 -10.53 16.59
C CYS A 234 4.98 -10.45 16.37
N PRO A 235 5.70 -11.55 16.56
CA PRO A 235 7.11 -11.61 16.21
C PRO A 235 7.32 -11.21 14.76
N ARG A 236 8.38 -10.44 14.51
CA ARG A 236 8.86 -10.17 13.17
C ARG A 236 10.23 -10.83 13.00
N MET A 237 10.33 -11.70 12.03
CA MET A 237 11.60 -12.23 11.58
C MET A 237 12.17 -11.37 10.44
N PRO A 238 13.50 -11.26 10.31
CA PRO A 238 14.10 -10.63 9.15
C PRO A 238 13.57 -11.25 7.86
N THR A 239 13.29 -10.41 6.86
CA THR A 239 12.73 -10.86 5.59
C THR A 239 13.02 -9.85 4.50
N VAL A 240 13.15 -10.32 3.26
CA VAL A 240 13.20 -9.48 2.05
C VAL A 240 11.84 -8.92 1.65
N VAL A 241 10.77 -9.37 2.30
CA VAL A 241 9.41 -8.87 2.07
C VAL A 241 9.16 -7.67 2.99
N ASP A 242 9.82 -6.56 2.72
CA ASP A 242 9.82 -5.37 3.58
C ASP A 242 8.60 -4.46 3.41
N GLY A 243 7.86 -4.61 2.32
CA GLY A 243 6.64 -3.82 2.04
C GLY A 243 5.42 -4.17 2.91
N ILE A 244 5.42 -5.36 3.55
CA ILE A 244 4.30 -5.89 4.36
C ILE A 244 4.74 -6.52 5.70
N GLY A 245 5.92 -6.31 6.16
CA GLY A 245 6.47 -6.95 7.36
C GLY A 245 6.43 -6.07 8.63
N ALA A 246 5.32 -5.45 8.99
CA ALA A 246 5.23 -4.66 10.23
C ALA A 246 5.17 -5.54 11.49
N ARG A 247 5.83 -5.12 12.60
CA ARG A 247 5.78 -5.81 13.91
C ARG A 247 4.38 -5.79 14.50
N THR A 248 3.67 -4.70 14.29
CA THR A 248 2.31 -4.52 14.76
C THR A 248 1.53 -3.75 13.72
N ARG A 249 0.23 -3.85 13.83
CA ARG A 249 -0.68 -3.06 13.05
C ARG A 249 -0.99 -1.77 13.80
N LEU A 250 -1.18 -0.67 13.07
CA LEU A 250 -1.74 0.54 13.65
C LEU A 250 -3.12 0.22 14.23
N ALA A 251 -3.36 0.57 15.48
CA ALA A 251 -4.58 0.20 16.20
C ALA A 251 -5.85 0.67 15.48
N GLU A 252 -5.80 1.87 14.89
CA GLU A 252 -6.89 2.46 14.11
C GLU A 252 -7.28 1.68 12.85
N MET A 253 -6.38 0.80 12.35
CA MET A 253 -6.64 -0.03 11.18
C MET A 253 -7.33 -1.37 11.49
N TRP A 254 -7.58 -1.67 12.77
CA TRP A 254 -8.28 -2.90 13.15
C TRP A 254 -9.76 -2.89 12.73
N ALA A 255 -10.48 -1.86 13.11
CA ALA A 255 -11.90 -1.75 12.82
C ALA A 255 -12.19 -1.79 11.29
N PRO A 256 -11.50 -1.03 10.42
CA PRO A 256 -11.71 -1.15 8.99
C PRO A 256 -11.31 -2.53 8.42
N ALA A 257 -10.22 -3.13 8.90
CA ALA A 257 -9.82 -4.46 8.43
C ALA A 257 -10.86 -5.54 8.81
N GLN A 258 -11.32 -5.54 10.05
CA GLN A 258 -12.36 -6.47 10.55
C GLN A 258 -13.69 -6.30 9.81
N ARG A 259 -14.09 -5.07 9.50
CA ARG A 259 -15.35 -4.76 8.82
C ARG A 259 -15.33 -5.11 7.34
N LEU A 260 -14.19 -4.89 6.66
CA LEU A 260 -14.13 -4.88 5.20
C LEU A 260 -13.52 -6.15 4.61
N LEU A 261 -12.56 -6.77 5.29
CA LEU A 261 -11.83 -7.92 4.75
C LEU A 261 -12.53 -9.24 5.07
N ALA A 262 -12.42 -10.19 4.16
CA ALA A 262 -12.92 -11.55 4.34
C ALA A 262 -12.01 -12.41 5.24
N GLY A 263 -10.76 -11.97 5.46
CA GLY A 263 -9.79 -12.65 6.29
C GLY A 263 -8.35 -12.34 5.89
N SER A 264 -7.42 -13.12 6.45
CA SER A 264 -6.01 -13.12 6.12
C SER A 264 -5.58 -14.46 5.53
N LEU A 265 -4.66 -14.42 4.56
CA LEU A 265 -4.03 -15.57 3.93
C LEU A 265 -2.52 -15.44 4.12
N VAL A 266 -1.92 -16.45 4.74
CA VAL A 266 -0.49 -16.45 5.04
C VAL A 266 0.23 -17.39 4.08
N VAL A 267 1.32 -16.90 3.48
CA VAL A 267 2.18 -17.67 2.57
C VAL A 267 3.63 -17.68 3.07
N SER A 268 4.41 -18.69 2.67
CA SER A 268 5.82 -18.81 3.02
C SER A 268 6.71 -17.94 2.12
N LEU A 269 7.95 -17.68 2.55
CA LEU A 269 8.95 -16.99 1.72
C LEU A 269 9.29 -17.78 0.45
N ALA A 270 9.31 -19.10 0.53
CA ALA A 270 9.53 -19.97 -0.62
C ALA A 270 8.40 -19.82 -1.67
N GLU A 271 7.15 -19.72 -1.23
CA GLU A 271 6.00 -19.50 -2.11
C GLU A 271 6.04 -18.09 -2.73
N VAL A 272 6.43 -17.08 -1.95
CA VAL A 272 6.64 -15.71 -2.47
C VAL A 272 7.72 -15.69 -3.54
N SER A 273 8.87 -16.35 -3.31
CA SER A 273 9.97 -16.45 -4.28
C SER A 273 9.52 -17.17 -5.57
N ALA A 274 8.80 -18.28 -5.45
CA ALA A 274 8.23 -18.99 -6.59
C ALA A 274 7.25 -18.11 -7.39
N ALA A 275 6.42 -17.31 -6.70
CA ALA A 275 5.48 -16.40 -7.34
C ALA A 275 6.18 -15.24 -8.07
N ILE A 276 7.24 -14.66 -7.50
CA ILE A 276 8.02 -13.62 -8.16
C ILE A 276 8.72 -14.19 -9.41
N ARG A 277 9.31 -15.38 -9.33
CA ARG A 277 9.91 -16.04 -10.51
C ARG A 277 8.87 -16.29 -11.58
N MET A 278 7.70 -16.84 -11.22
CA MET A 278 6.58 -17.06 -12.14
C MET A 278 6.12 -15.76 -12.82
N LEU A 279 6.04 -14.64 -12.11
CA LEU A 279 5.69 -13.34 -12.69
C LEU A 279 6.69 -12.94 -13.81
N VAL A 280 7.99 -13.15 -13.60
CA VAL A 280 9.02 -12.85 -14.62
C VAL A 280 8.91 -13.81 -15.79
N GLU A 281 8.84 -15.12 -15.53
CA GLU A 281 8.87 -16.17 -16.57
C GLU A 281 7.61 -16.21 -17.43
N ARG A 282 6.43 -15.98 -16.83
CA ARG A 282 5.14 -16.22 -17.50
C ARG A 282 4.38 -14.93 -17.85
N ALA A 283 4.65 -13.83 -17.16
CA ALA A 283 3.96 -12.55 -17.37
C ALA A 283 4.91 -11.42 -17.83
N ALA A 284 6.23 -11.64 -17.87
CA ALA A 284 7.25 -10.62 -18.12
C ALA A 284 7.10 -9.39 -17.17
N VAL A 285 6.70 -9.64 -15.92
CA VAL A 285 6.44 -8.63 -14.89
C VAL A 285 7.38 -8.81 -13.71
N VAL A 286 8.00 -7.75 -13.26
CA VAL A 286 8.77 -7.72 -12.01
C VAL A 286 7.86 -7.32 -10.86
N GLY A 287 7.77 -8.20 -9.86
CA GLY A 287 7.07 -7.96 -8.58
C GLY A 287 8.07 -7.91 -7.42
N GLU A 288 7.82 -7.04 -6.44
CA GLU A 288 8.50 -7.05 -5.14
C GLU A 288 7.90 -8.11 -4.20
N GLY A 289 8.54 -8.38 -3.06
CA GLY A 289 8.11 -9.42 -2.13
C GLY A 289 6.64 -9.29 -1.69
N ALA A 290 6.17 -8.07 -1.44
CA ALA A 290 4.76 -7.81 -1.11
C ALA A 290 3.81 -8.27 -2.25
N ALA A 291 4.15 -7.96 -3.50
CA ALA A 291 3.38 -8.40 -4.67
C ALA A 291 3.39 -9.93 -4.80
N GLY A 292 4.53 -10.57 -4.53
CA GLY A 292 4.67 -12.02 -4.52
C GLY A 292 3.70 -12.71 -3.55
N ALA A 293 3.39 -12.09 -2.41
CA ALA A 293 2.50 -12.69 -1.41
C ALA A 293 1.06 -12.87 -1.93
N SER A 294 0.47 -11.88 -2.62
CA SER A 294 -0.86 -12.02 -3.21
C SER A 294 -0.90 -13.04 -4.36
N VAL A 295 0.16 -13.05 -5.17
CA VAL A 295 0.27 -13.98 -6.31
C VAL A 295 0.46 -15.42 -5.80
N ALA A 296 1.32 -15.64 -4.79
CA ALA A 296 1.50 -16.95 -4.17
C ALA A 296 0.18 -17.50 -3.60
N ALA A 297 -0.59 -16.66 -2.91
CA ALA A 297 -1.91 -17.05 -2.41
C ALA A 297 -2.87 -17.45 -3.55
N GLY A 298 -2.85 -16.72 -4.67
CA GLY A 298 -3.65 -17.03 -5.86
C GLY A 298 -3.22 -18.33 -6.54
N MET A 299 -1.93 -18.55 -6.72
CA MET A 299 -1.38 -19.78 -7.30
C MET A 299 -1.79 -21.03 -6.49
N LYS A 300 -1.90 -20.91 -5.17
CA LYS A 300 -2.36 -21.96 -4.27
C LYS A 300 -3.89 -22.11 -4.20
N GLY A 301 -4.65 -21.21 -4.82
CA GLY A 301 -6.09 -21.17 -4.71
C GLY A 301 -6.63 -20.79 -3.32
N LEU A 302 -5.81 -20.12 -2.51
CA LEU A 302 -6.24 -19.64 -1.20
C LEU A 302 -7.34 -18.59 -1.35
N GLY A 303 -8.25 -18.54 -0.35
CA GLY A 303 -9.43 -17.66 -0.42
C GLY A 303 -10.53 -18.20 -1.33
N GLY A 304 -10.26 -19.19 -2.17
CA GLY A 304 -11.22 -19.79 -3.11
C GLY A 304 -11.69 -18.78 -4.15
N GLY A 305 -12.64 -19.21 -4.98
CA GLY A 305 -13.21 -18.39 -6.05
C GLY A 305 -12.89 -18.94 -7.44
N ARG A 306 -13.75 -18.61 -8.39
CA ARG A 306 -13.55 -18.97 -9.79
C ARG A 306 -12.70 -17.94 -10.51
N ARG A 307 -12.99 -16.65 -10.27
CA ARG A 307 -12.27 -15.50 -10.85
C ARG A 307 -11.56 -14.71 -9.78
N VAL A 308 -10.27 -14.94 -9.70
CA VAL A 308 -9.40 -14.42 -8.64
C VAL A 308 -8.47 -13.36 -9.19
N VAL A 309 -8.45 -12.18 -8.59
CA VAL A 309 -7.51 -11.11 -8.93
C VAL A 309 -6.45 -10.99 -7.86
N CYS A 310 -5.17 -11.10 -8.26
CA CYS A 310 -4.02 -10.80 -7.42
C CYS A 310 -3.51 -9.37 -7.72
N VAL A 311 -3.38 -8.55 -6.69
CA VAL A 311 -2.81 -7.21 -6.85
C VAL A 311 -1.29 -7.29 -6.80
N VAL A 312 -0.63 -7.10 -7.94
CA VAL A 312 0.83 -6.94 -8.06
C VAL A 312 1.17 -5.51 -7.64
N SER A 313 1.27 -5.30 -6.33
CA SER A 313 1.22 -3.99 -5.68
C SER A 313 2.42 -3.09 -5.97
N GLY A 314 3.57 -3.69 -6.32
CA GLY A 314 4.80 -2.97 -6.65
C GLY A 314 5.86 -3.88 -7.26
N GLY A 315 6.90 -3.25 -7.82
CA GLY A 315 8.04 -3.92 -8.46
C GLY A 315 9.39 -3.34 -8.01
N ASN A 316 9.45 -2.65 -6.88
CA ASN A 316 10.69 -2.08 -6.33
C ASN A 316 11.45 -3.14 -5.53
N ILE A 317 11.99 -4.13 -6.20
CA ILE A 317 12.83 -5.20 -5.63
C ILE A 317 14.31 -4.90 -5.87
N ASP A 318 15.14 -5.29 -4.92
CA ASP A 318 16.60 -5.20 -5.06
C ASP A 318 17.05 -6.18 -6.16
N PRO A 319 17.93 -5.76 -7.09
CA PRO A 319 18.43 -6.62 -8.17
C PRO A 319 19.13 -7.90 -7.68
N GLU A 320 19.86 -7.85 -6.57
CA GLU A 320 20.53 -9.03 -6.00
C GLU A 320 19.52 -10.03 -5.44
N VAL A 321 18.48 -9.52 -4.75
CA VAL A 321 17.36 -10.34 -4.27
C VAL A 321 16.61 -10.98 -5.44
N LEU A 322 16.32 -10.22 -6.50
CA LEU A 322 15.68 -10.75 -7.70
C LEU A 322 16.55 -11.82 -8.37
N SER A 323 17.86 -11.60 -8.51
CA SER A 323 18.79 -12.57 -9.08
C SER A 323 18.79 -13.88 -8.29
N THR A 324 18.83 -13.81 -6.95
CA THR A 324 18.73 -14.99 -6.08
C THR A 324 17.44 -15.77 -6.33
N ILE A 325 16.31 -15.07 -6.43
CA ILE A 325 15.00 -15.70 -6.68
C ILE A 325 14.98 -16.39 -8.07
N LEU A 326 15.49 -15.71 -9.11
CA LEU A 326 15.48 -16.25 -10.48
C LEU A 326 16.39 -17.48 -10.63
N THR A 327 17.45 -17.59 -9.84
CA THR A 327 18.32 -18.78 -9.79
C THR A 327 17.79 -19.88 -8.87
N GLY A 328 16.60 -19.72 -8.29
CA GLY A 328 15.93 -20.74 -7.48
C GLY A 328 16.16 -20.64 -5.97
N GLY A 329 16.83 -19.58 -5.50
CA GLY A 329 17.04 -19.32 -4.07
C GLY A 329 15.79 -18.70 -3.39
N VAL A 330 15.82 -18.76 -2.07
CA VAL A 330 14.89 -18.05 -1.16
C VAL A 330 15.74 -17.10 -0.33
N PRO A 331 15.76 -15.80 -0.63
CA PRO A 331 16.61 -14.83 0.04
C PRO A 331 16.13 -14.47 1.46
#